data_52602d16011bedd47a7c2c1b0b5d3f14
#
_entry.id   52602d16011bedd47a7c2c1b0b5d3f14
#
_cell.length_a   1.000
_cell.length_b   1.000
_cell.length_c   1.000
_cell.angle_alpha   90.00
_cell.angle_beta   90.00
_cell.angle_gamma   90.00
#
_symmetry.space_group_name_H-M   'P 1'
#
loop_
_entity.id
_entity.type
_entity.pdbx_description
1 polymer ?
#
loop_
_entity_poly.entity_id
_entity_poly.type
_entity_poly.pdbx_seq_one_letter_code
_entity_poly.pdbx_strand_id
1 'polypeptide(L)'
;MRGMAPPLDPTIAEFWDGTREQRLLLPRCRTCDGGVFWYPRPTCPRCLHADLEWVDAAGTGTVHAVSVQARSDDPYAVVLVDLDEGVRLMSNTTTSDVAVGDRVRVTWEALEDGRNLWLFEKA
;
A
#
# COMPACT_ATOMS: atom_id res chain seq x y z
N MET A 1 -6.94 -17.18 0.42
CA MET A 1 -7.15 -15.87 1.07
C MET A 1 -6.11 -14.90 0.60
N ARG A 2 -6.52 -13.75 0.12
CA ARG A 2 -5.62 -12.81 -0.53
C ARG A 2 -4.82 -11.92 0.41
N GLY A 3 -5.23 -11.83 1.63
CA GLY A 3 -4.50 -11.06 2.62
C GLY A 3 -5.16 -11.21 3.98
N MET A 4 -4.39 -10.99 5.01
CA MET A 4 -4.91 -10.99 6.37
C MET A 4 -5.12 -9.54 6.80
N ALA A 5 -6.19 -9.30 7.56
CA ALA A 5 -6.40 -7.98 8.13
C ALA A 5 -5.24 -7.65 9.08
N PRO A 6 -4.45 -6.59 8.80
CA PRO A 6 -3.37 -6.23 9.72
C PRO A 6 -3.91 -5.76 11.05
N PRO A 7 -3.17 -5.91 12.13
CA PRO A 7 -3.59 -5.37 13.42
C PRO A 7 -3.68 -3.84 13.35
N LEU A 8 -4.61 -3.28 14.11
CA LEU A 8 -4.76 -1.85 14.19
C LEU A 8 -3.61 -1.26 15.02
N ASP A 9 -2.85 -0.36 14.42
CA ASP A 9 -1.73 0.32 15.06
C ASP A 9 -2.12 1.78 15.34
N PRO A 10 -2.33 2.17 16.60
CA PRO A 10 -2.74 3.53 16.91
C PRO A 10 -1.68 4.60 16.59
N THR A 11 -0.41 4.22 16.46
CA THR A 11 0.64 5.18 16.11
C THR A 11 0.56 5.66 14.67
N ILE A 12 -0.19 4.97 13.82
CA ILE A 12 -0.43 5.35 12.43
C ILE A 12 -1.93 5.42 12.14
N ALA A 13 -2.69 5.94 13.11
CA ALA A 13 -4.15 6.02 13.00
C ALA A 13 -4.61 6.77 11.75
N GLU A 14 -3.90 7.85 11.37
CA GLU A 14 -4.26 8.63 10.18
C GLU A 14 -4.20 7.77 8.91
N PHE A 15 -3.23 6.86 8.81
CA PHE A 15 -3.16 5.95 7.67
C PHE A 15 -4.43 5.11 7.57
N TRP A 16 -4.82 4.47 8.68
CA TRP A 16 -6.00 3.61 8.69
C TRP A 16 -7.30 4.38 8.52
N ASP A 17 -7.38 5.60 9.07
CA ASP A 17 -8.53 6.47 8.84
C ASP A 17 -8.65 6.83 7.36
N GLY A 18 -7.54 7.03 6.68
CA GLY A 18 -7.54 7.23 5.23
C GLY A 18 -8.11 6.04 4.48
N THR A 19 -7.79 4.81 4.90
CA THR A 19 -8.33 3.62 4.24
C THR A 19 -9.84 3.51 4.38
N ARG A 20 -10.43 3.99 5.47
CA ARG A 20 -11.89 4.02 5.63
C ARG A 20 -12.57 4.83 4.56
N GLU A 21 -11.89 5.83 4.03
CA GLU A 21 -12.35 6.69 2.94
C GLU A 21 -11.79 6.26 1.58
N GLN A 22 -11.16 5.09 1.51
CA GLN A 22 -10.50 4.57 0.31
C GLN A 22 -9.42 5.52 -0.22
N ARG A 23 -8.67 6.11 0.70
CA ARG A 23 -7.53 6.98 0.40
C ARG A 23 -6.25 6.28 0.84
N LEU A 24 -5.30 6.17 -0.07
CA LEU A 24 -3.98 5.61 0.24
C LEU A 24 -3.06 6.76 0.66
N LEU A 25 -2.89 6.93 1.98
CA LEU A 25 -2.08 8.01 2.53
C LEU A 25 -0.66 7.53 2.74
N LEU A 26 0.30 8.32 2.27
CA LEU A 26 1.72 8.05 2.46
C LEU A 26 2.31 9.10 3.38
N PRO A 27 3.13 8.71 4.37
CA PRO A 27 3.80 9.69 5.21
C PRO A 27 4.98 10.32 4.47
N ARG A 28 5.14 11.62 4.65
CA ARG A 28 6.28 12.38 4.13
C ARG A 28 6.88 13.21 5.23
N CYS A 29 8.21 13.16 5.36
CA CYS A 29 8.93 13.95 6.34
C CYS A 29 8.96 15.42 5.93
N ARG A 30 8.62 16.31 6.88
CA ARG A 30 8.72 17.77 6.68
C ARG A 30 10.09 18.33 7.01
N THR A 31 10.93 17.53 7.67
CA THR A 31 12.21 18.00 8.22
C THR A 31 13.37 17.75 7.28
N CYS A 32 13.37 16.62 6.54
CA CYS A 32 14.43 16.28 5.62
C CYS A 32 13.87 16.06 4.21
N ASP A 33 14.76 15.94 3.22
CA ASP A 33 14.38 15.78 1.81
C ASP A 33 14.12 14.31 1.46
N GLY A 34 13.76 13.47 2.45
CA GLY A 34 13.56 12.05 2.24
C GLY A 34 12.35 11.68 1.39
N GLY A 35 11.41 12.62 1.21
CA GLY A 35 10.19 12.35 0.47
C GLY A 35 9.24 11.43 1.23
N VAL A 36 8.33 10.79 0.49
CA VAL A 36 7.42 9.82 1.08
C VAL A 36 8.16 8.51 1.36
N PHE A 37 7.64 7.74 2.33
CA PHE A 37 8.23 6.44 2.66
C PHE A 37 7.13 5.40 2.90
N TRP A 38 7.52 4.16 2.93
CA TRP A 38 6.69 3.00 3.19
C TRP A 38 7.50 1.97 3.99
N TYR A 39 7.01 1.34 5.00
CA TYR A 39 5.66 1.32 5.55
C TYR A 39 5.42 2.53 6.47
N PRO A 40 4.14 2.94 6.74
CA PRO A 40 3.86 4.06 7.66
C PRO A 40 4.41 3.79 9.05
N ARG A 41 5.06 4.79 9.61
CA ARG A 41 5.61 4.73 10.98
C ARG A 41 5.55 6.13 11.59
N PRO A 42 5.64 6.23 12.94
CA PRO A 42 5.47 7.53 13.60
C PRO A 42 6.65 8.50 13.39
N THR A 43 7.80 8.00 12.91
CA THR A 43 8.96 8.84 12.66
C THR A 43 9.56 8.54 11.30
N CYS A 44 10.23 9.54 10.72
CA CYS A 44 10.95 9.37 9.46
C CYS A 44 12.09 8.35 9.63
N PRO A 45 12.20 7.34 8.73
CA PRO A 45 13.27 6.36 8.83
C PRO A 45 14.66 6.93 8.54
N ARG A 46 14.77 8.12 7.96
CA ARG A 46 16.05 8.74 7.61
C ARG A 46 16.57 9.69 8.67
N CYS A 47 15.70 10.57 9.20
CA CYS A 47 16.12 11.59 10.16
C CYS A 47 15.53 11.42 11.56
N LEU A 48 14.62 10.47 11.74
CA LEU A 48 13.98 10.09 13.01
C LEU A 48 13.10 11.19 13.63
N HIS A 49 12.79 12.25 12.91
CA HIS A 49 11.85 13.25 13.39
C HIS A 49 10.41 12.77 13.22
N ALA A 50 9.53 13.26 14.09
CA ALA A 50 8.11 12.92 14.08
C ALA A 50 7.25 13.93 13.33
N ASP A 51 7.84 14.96 12.74
CA ASP A 51 7.12 15.99 12.00
C ASP A 51 6.82 15.47 10.58
N LEU A 52 5.69 14.78 10.47
CA LEU A 52 5.28 14.13 9.23
C LEU A 52 3.98 14.74 8.73
N GLU A 53 3.79 14.71 7.41
CA GLU A 53 2.51 15.02 6.80
C GLU A 53 2.03 13.78 6.02
N TRP A 54 0.73 13.73 5.76
CA TRP A 54 0.13 12.64 5.02
C TRP A 54 -0.23 13.10 3.62
N VAL A 55 0.24 12.38 2.62
CA VAL A 55 0.07 12.71 1.20
C VAL A 55 -0.90 11.70 0.59
N ASP A 56 -1.92 12.18 -0.12
CA ASP A 56 -2.81 11.31 -0.90
C ASP A 56 -2.05 10.77 -2.10
N ALA A 57 -1.82 9.47 -2.13
CA ALA A 57 -1.23 8.84 -3.31
C ALA A 57 -2.26 8.74 -4.42
N ALA A 58 -1.80 8.84 -5.65
CA ALA A 58 -2.67 8.61 -6.82
C ALA A 58 -3.18 7.17 -6.87
N GLY A 59 -2.47 6.25 -6.23
CA GLY A 59 -2.85 4.84 -6.20
C GLY A 59 -2.46 4.08 -7.45
N THR A 60 -1.61 4.66 -8.28
CA THR A 60 -1.13 4.02 -9.52
C THR A 60 0.35 3.71 -9.42
N GLY A 61 0.77 2.67 -10.10
CA GLY A 61 2.17 2.25 -10.09
C GLY A 61 2.46 1.17 -11.10
N THR A 62 3.68 0.68 -11.03
CA THR A 62 4.17 -0.36 -11.94
C THR A 62 4.63 -1.57 -11.12
N VAL A 63 4.29 -2.76 -11.57
CA VAL A 63 4.69 -4.00 -10.89
C VAL A 63 6.19 -4.20 -11.04
N HIS A 64 6.88 -4.26 -9.89
CA HIS A 64 8.32 -4.51 -9.84
C HIS A 64 8.64 -6.01 -9.74
N ALA A 65 7.85 -6.74 -8.98
CA ALA A 65 8.02 -8.17 -8.77
C ALA A 65 6.67 -8.82 -8.52
N VAL A 66 6.55 -10.10 -8.86
CA VAL A 66 5.30 -10.83 -8.72
C VAL A 66 5.59 -12.28 -8.31
N SER A 67 4.73 -12.80 -7.41
CA SER A 67 4.72 -14.21 -7.03
C SER A 67 3.27 -14.70 -7.10
N VAL A 68 3.01 -15.61 -8.02
CA VAL A 68 1.65 -16.13 -8.24
C VAL A 68 1.36 -17.26 -7.27
N GLN A 69 0.24 -17.17 -6.56
CA GLN A 69 -0.22 -18.19 -5.63
C GLN A 69 -1.27 -19.05 -6.32
N ALA A 70 -0.79 -19.90 -7.24
CA ALA A 70 -1.65 -20.68 -8.14
C ALA A 70 -2.36 -21.86 -7.45
N ARG A 71 -1.87 -22.29 -6.29
CA ARG A 71 -2.43 -23.45 -5.56
C ARG A 71 -3.62 -23.11 -4.67
N SER A 72 -3.95 -21.84 -4.56
CA SER A 72 -5.11 -21.39 -3.81
C SER A 72 -6.39 -21.74 -4.59
N ASP A 73 -7.48 -21.95 -3.86
CA ASP A 73 -8.81 -22.10 -4.48
C ASP A 73 -9.24 -20.84 -5.22
N ASP A 74 -8.68 -19.69 -4.81
CA ASP A 74 -8.91 -18.40 -5.43
C ASP A 74 -7.53 -17.82 -5.78
N PRO A 75 -6.97 -18.18 -6.96
CA PRO A 75 -5.61 -17.75 -7.30
C PRO A 75 -5.44 -16.24 -7.30
N TYR A 76 -4.31 -15.80 -6.75
CA TYR A 76 -3.96 -14.38 -6.69
C TYR A 76 -2.44 -14.23 -6.81
N ALA A 77 -1.97 -13.01 -6.94
CA ALA A 77 -0.55 -12.73 -6.94
C ALA A 77 -0.18 -11.82 -5.79
N VAL A 78 0.97 -12.06 -5.18
CA VAL A 78 1.64 -11.13 -4.29
C VAL A 78 2.56 -10.28 -5.14
N VAL A 79 2.48 -8.96 -4.99
CA VAL A 79 3.21 -8.03 -5.84
C VAL A 79 4.00 -7.03 -5.02
N LEU A 80 5.13 -6.61 -5.58
CA LEU A 80 5.81 -5.37 -5.16
C LEU A 80 5.50 -4.33 -6.22
N VAL A 81 4.90 -3.23 -5.81
CA VAL A 81 4.47 -2.16 -6.72
C VAL A 81 5.31 -0.93 -6.44
N ASP A 82 5.90 -0.38 -7.50
CA ASP A 82 6.53 0.94 -7.46
C ASP A 82 5.46 1.97 -7.73
N LEU A 83 5.04 2.66 -6.68
CA LEU A 83 4.05 3.74 -6.81
C LEU A 83 4.66 4.92 -7.55
N ASP A 84 3.81 5.68 -8.22
CA ASP A 84 4.26 6.87 -8.97
C ASP A 84 4.90 7.93 -8.06
N GLU A 85 4.60 7.90 -6.76
CA GLU A 85 5.23 8.76 -5.76
C GLU A 85 6.67 8.37 -5.40
N GLY A 86 7.16 7.25 -5.92
CA GLY A 86 8.56 6.86 -5.74
C GLY A 86 8.82 5.88 -4.60
N VAL A 87 7.79 5.28 -4.02
CA VAL A 87 7.95 4.25 -2.98
C VAL A 87 7.51 2.90 -3.50
N ARG A 88 8.08 1.85 -2.94
CA ARG A 88 7.73 0.47 -3.25
C ARG A 88 6.96 -0.12 -2.08
N LEU A 89 5.83 -0.75 -2.39
CA LEU A 89 5.03 -1.43 -1.38
C LEU A 89 4.64 -2.82 -1.83
N MET A 90 4.37 -3.68 -0.85
CA MET A 90 3.88 -5.03 -1.11
C MET A 90 2.36 -5.06 -0.94
N SER A 91 1.71 -5.77 -1.85
CA SER A 91 0.27 -5.98 -1.79
C SER A 91 -0.09 -7.25 -2.54
N ASN A 92 -1.38 -7.46 -2.73
CA ASN A 92 -1.90 -8.56 -3.54
C ASN A 92 -2.70 -7.97 -4.70
N THR A 93 -2.77 -8.74 -5.78
CA THR A 93 -3.69 -8.40 -6.86
C THR A 93 -5.01 -9.16 -6.68
N THR A 94 -6.03 -8.68 -7.36
CA THR A 94 -7.35 -9.34 -7.35
C THR A 94 -7.39 -10.54 -8.29
N THR A 95 -6.43 -10.64 -9.20
CA THR A 95 -6.31 -11.76 -10.15
C THR A 95 -4.86 -12.23 -10.20
N SER A 96 -4.62 -13.37 -10.83
CA SER A 96 -3.29 -13.96 -10.94
C SER A 96 -2.59 -13.65 -12.27
N ASP A 97 -3.19 -12.88 -13.16
CA ASP A 97 -2.68 -12.63 -14.52
C ASP A 97 -1.80 -11.38 -14.64
N VAL A 98 -1.25 -10.92 -13.55
CA VAL A 98 -0.37 -9.75 -13.52
C VAL A 98 1.08 -10.16 -13.79
N ALA A 99 1.83 -9.30 -14.46
CA ALA A 99 3.24 -9.51 -14.79
C ALA A 99 4.08 -8.30 -14.43
N VAL A 100 5.39 -8.52 -14.29
CA VAL A 100 6.36 -7.42 -14.08
C VAL A 100 6.24 -6.43 -15.23
N GLY A 101 6.20 -5.15 -14.90
CA GLY A 101 6.06 -4.07 -15.86
C GLY A 101 4.62 -3.63 -16.11
N ASP A 102 3.63 -4.39 -15.64
CA ASP A 102 2.23 -4.00 -15.79
C ASP A 102 1.92 -2.76 -14.98
N ARG A 103 1.11 -1.87 -15.54
CA ARG A 103 0.52 -0.76 -14.80
C ARG A 103 -0.65 -1.28 -13.98
N VAL A 104 -0.69 -0.85 -12.73
CA VAL A 104 -1.74 -1.25 -11.78
C VAL A 104 -2.28 -0.03 -11.06
N ARG A 105 -3.47 -0.17 -10.50
CA ARG A 105 -4.09 0.86 -9.66
C ARG A 105 -4.62 0.21 -8.40
N VAL A 106 -4.68 1.00 -7.33
CA VAL A 106 -5.21 0.53 -6.06
C VAL A 106 -6.70 0.25 -6.19
N THR A 107 -7.12 -0.85 -5.57
CA THR A 107 -8.52 -1.15 -5.31
C THR A 107 -8.64 -1.55 -3.85
N TRP A 108 -9.85 -1.66 -3.33
CA TRP A 108 -10.03 -1.77 -1.89
C TRP A 108 -10.89 -2.97 -1.54
N GLU A 109 -10.51 -3.66 -0.47
CA GLU A 109 -11.28 -4.75 0.11
C GLU A 109 -11.75 -4.34 1.50
N ALA A 110 -13.05 -4.31 1.71
CA ALA A 110 -13.62 -3.90 2.99
C ALA A 110 -13.28 -4.93 4.08
N LEU A 111 -12.85 -4.44 5.22
CA LEU A 111 -12.61 -5.24 6.42
C LEU A 111 -13.80 -5.11 7.38
N GLU A 112 -13.94 -6.05 8.30
CA GLU A 112 -15.09 -6.10 9.21
C GLU A 112 -15.18 -4.88 10.13
N ASP A 113 -14.04 -4.27 10.46
CA ASP A 113 -13.98 -3.13 11.38
C ASP A 113 -14.14 -1.78 10.69
N GLY A 114 -14.47 -1.77 9.39
CA GLY A 114 -14.70 -0.55 8.62
C GLY A 114 -13.47 -0.02 7.89
N ARG A 115 -12.28 -0.55 8.20
CA ARG A 115 -11.10 -0.23 7.42
C ARG A 115 -11.20 -0.88 6.04
N ASN A 116 -10.38 -0.41 5.10
CA ASN A 116 -10.24 -1.06 3.81
C ASN A 116 -8.78 -1.48 3.62
N LEU A 117 -8.59 -2.67 3.07
CA LEU A 117 -7.27 -3.17 2.72
C LEU A 117 -6.97 -2.77 1.28
N TRP A 118 -5.77 -2.23 1.06
CA TRP A 118 -5.32 -1.86 -0.27
C TRP A 118 -4.90 -3.11 -1.04
N LEU A 119 -5.45 -3.26 -2.22
CA LEU A 119 -5.09 -4.27 -3.19
C LEU A 119 -4.82 -3.57 -4.52
N PHE A 120 -4.35 -4.31 -5.50
CA PHE A 120 -4.10 -3.74 -6.82
C PHE A 120 -4.80 -4.56 -7.90
N GLU A 121 -5.17 -3.88 -8.96
CA GLU A 121 -5.72 -4.48 -10.16
C GLU A 121 -5.03 -3.86 -11.36
N LYS A 122 -5.09 -4.53 -12.53
CA LYS A 122 -4.54 -3.96 -13.76
C LYS A 122 -5.26 -2.66 -14.10
N ALA A 123 -4.46 -1.66 -14.42
CA ALA A 123 -4.99 -0.37 -14.81
C ALA A 123 -5.59 -0.40 -16.21
#